data_a56355e55e7c5fcb5283937d8079ca8c
#
_entry.id   a56355e55e7c5fcb5283937d8079ca8c
#
_cell.length_a   1.000
_cell.length_b   1.000
_cell.length_c   1.000
_cell.angle_alpha   90.00
_cell.angle_beta   90.00
_cell.angle_gamma   90.00
#
_symmetry.space_group_name_H-M   'P 1'
#
loop_
_entity.id
_entity.type
_entity.pdbx_description
1 polymer ?
#
loop_
_entity_poly.entity_id
_entity_poly.type
_entity_poly.pdbx_seq_one_letter_code
_entity_poly.pdbx_strand_id
1 'polypeptide(L)'
;MNTKFYSKKFLKSLGVSIILPFIFFEINTIGKQIKAEKNLIAASEKDLFLYRQMGASYLCIASKAEIDFNKGLGIASATFANVIIGKHGGVIKELGNEKLDQKRLYNSGTFQIVGSALNICPESIPS
;
A
#
# COMPACT_ATOMS: atom_id res chain seq x y z
N MET A 1 5.20 55.97 -6.49
CA MET A 1 4.79 54.73 -5.79
C MET A 1 5.24 53.52 -6.58
N ASN A 2 6.44 53.07 -6.38
CA ASN A 2 7.02 51.93 -7.13
C ASN A 2 7.62 50.93 -6.15
N THR A 3 6.78 50.04 -5.64
CA THR A 3 7.16 48.91 -4.77
C THR A 3 7.58 47.66 -5.57
N LYS A 4 7.68 47.77 -6.89
CA LYS A 4 8.00 46.61 -7.75
C LYS A 4 9.47 46.37 -8.05
N PHE A 5 10.37 47.24 -7.62
CA PHE A 5 11.76 47.19 -8.06
C PHE A 5 12.74 46.52 -7.09
N TYR A 6 12.36 46.31 -5.85
CA TYR A 6 13.30 45.75 -4.85
C TYR A 6 13.28 44.22 -4.71
N SER A 7 12.25 43.58 -5.20
CA SER A 7 12.07 42.14 -4.93
C SER A 7 12.87 41.20 -5.82
N LYS A 8 13.13 41.56 -7.08
CA LYS A 8 13.74 40.63 -8.06
C LYS A 8 15.26 40.53 -8.03
N LYS A 9 15.96 41.56 -7.58
CA LYS A 9 17.44 41.52 -7.52
C LYS A 9 17.97 40.90 -6.23
N PHE A 10 17.26 41.05 -5.14
CA PHE A 10 17.69 40.50 -3.85
C PHE A 10 17.54 38.97 -3.78
N LEU A 11 16.49 38.42 -4.37
CA LEU A 11 16.26 36.98 -4.46
C LEU A 11 17.22 36.26 -5.42
N LYS A 12 17.72 36.94 -6.47
CA LYS A 12 18.70 36.34 -7.39
C LYS A 12 20.11 36.23 -6.82
N SER A 13 20.48 37.05 -5.84
CA SER A 13 21.85 37.11 -5.33
C SER A 13 22.09 36.21 -4.13
N LEU A 14 21.08 35.92 -3.30
CA LEU A 14 21.25 35.20 -2.03
C LEU A 14 20.60 33.82 -2.00
N GLY A 15 19.56 33.58 -2.79
CA GLY A 15 18.77 32.33 -2.70
C GLY A 15 19.35 31.15 -3.46
N VAL A 16 19.95 31.39 -4.61
CA VAL A 16 20.32 30.30 -5.54
C VAL A 16 21.65 29.63 -5.18
N SER A 17 22.60 30.37 -4.59
CA SER A 17 23.91 29.81 -4.22
C SER A 17 23.90 28.97 -2.95
N ILE A 18 22.95 29.17 -2.04
CA ILE A 18 22.91 28.50 -0.73
C ILE A 18 21.98 27.30 -0.76
N ILE A 19 20.89 27.34 -1.53
CA ILE A 19 19.87 26.27 -1.56
C ILE A 19 20.27 25.11 -2.47
N LEU A 20 20.97 25.35 -3.58
CA LEU A 20 21.39 24.31 -4.52
C LEU A 20 22.31 23.23 -3.91
N PRO A 21 23.34 23.54 -3.10
CA PRO A 21 24.16 22.50 -2.48
C PRO A 21 23.39 21.68 -1.42
N PHE A 22 22.40 22.26 -0.75
CA PHE A 22 21.57 21.54 0.21
C PHE A 22 20.63 20.52 -0.46
N ILE A 23 20.01 20.91 -1.58
CA ILE A 23 19.14 20.01 -2.34
C ILE A 23 19.92 18.85 -2.94
N PHE A 24 21.13 19.09 -3.45
CA PHE A 24 22.01 18.02 -3.98
C PHE A 24 22.50 17.06 -2.90
N PHE A 25 22.71 17.53 -1.68
CA PHE A 25 23.16 16.69 -0.58
C PHE A 25 22.02 15.76 -0.09
N GLU A 26 20.79 16.25 -0.01
CA GLU A 26 19.64 15.44 0.41
C GLU A 26 19.26 14.37 -0.62
N ILE A 27 19.34 14.65 -1.92
CA ILE A 27 19.07 13.67 -2.97
C ILE A 27 20.06 12.51 -2.92
N ASN A 28 21.33 12.77 -2.63
CA ASN A 28 22.33 11.71 -2.47
C ASN A 28 22.10 10.84 -1.22
N THR A 29 21.52 11.41 -0.16
CA THR A 29 21.23 10.68 1.08
C THR A 29 20.00 9.79 0.91
N ILE A 30 18.96 10.26 0.20
CA ILE A 30 17.76 9.49 -0.12
C ILE A 30 18.11 8.30 -1.05
N GLY A 31 18.98 8.49 -2.03
CA GLY A 31 19.41 7.44 -2.94
C GLY A 31 20.18 6.29 -2.26
N LYS A 32 20.86 6.54 -1.13
CA LYS A 32 21.54 5.50 -0.36
C LYS A 32 20.62 4.69 0.56
N GLN A 33 19.50 5.26 0.99
CA GLN A 33 18.57 4.56 1.88
C GLN A 33 17.67 3.54 1.14
N ILE A 34 17.50 3.66 -0.17
CA ILE A 34 16.69 2.74 -0.98
C ILE A 34 17.37 1.39 -1.21
N LYS A 35 18.65 1.26 -0.91
CA LYS A 35 19.43 0.00 -1.02
C LYS A 35 19.53 -0.82 0.27
N ALA A 36 18.76 -0.51 1.30
CA ALA A 36 18.60 -1.43 2.41
C ALA A 36 17.78 -2.63 1.91
N GLU A 37 18.46 -3.72 1.60
CA GLU A 37 17.85 -5.02 1.30
C GLU A 37 16.99 -5.41 2.50
N LYS A 38 15.69 -5.17 2.37
CA LYS A 38 14.72 -5.47 3.41
C LYS A 38 14.59 -6.99 3.44
N ASN A 39 15.19 -7.64 4.42
CA ASN A 39 14.96 -9.06 4.69
C ASN A 39 13.45 -9.25 4.94
N LEU A 40 12.72 -9.60 3.88
CA LEU A 40 11.28 -9.80 3.94
C LEU A 40 11.01 -11.14 4.61
N ILE A 41 10.29 -11.11 5.72
CA ILE A 41 9.87 -12.33 6.45
C ILE A 41 8.59 -12.86 5.80
N ALA A 42 8.54 -14.15 5.50
CA ALA A 42 7.34 -14.81 4.95
C ALA A 42 6.09 -14.55 5.82
N ALA A 43 4.95 -14.33 5.18
CA ALA A 43 3.68 -14.14 5.87
C ALA A 43 3.31 -15.40 6.66
N SER A 44 3.02 -15.24 7.94
CA SER A 44 2.51 -16.31 8.81
C SER A 44 0.99 -16.45 8.68
N GLU A 45 0.42 -17.55 9.19
CA GLU A 45 -1.05 -17.71 9.29
C GLU A 45 -1.70 -16.57 10.06
N LYS A 46 -1.04 -16.04 11.10
CA LYS A 46 -1.51 -14.87 11.85
C LYS A 46 -1.59 -13.62 10.99
N ASP A 47 -0.60 -13.40 10.12
CA ASP A 47 -0.59 -12.28 9.18
C ASP A 47 -1.72 -12.44 8.15
N LEU A 48 -1.88 -13.63 7.59
CA LEU A 48 -2.94 -13.94 6.64
C LEU A 48 -4.32 -13.76 7.27
N PHE A 49 -4.50 -14.24 8.52
CA PHE A 49 -5.73 -14.03 9.29
C PHE A 49 -6.05 -12.54 9.41
N LEU A 50 -5.07 -11.72 9.82
CA LEU A 50 -5.25 -10.29 9.96
C LEU A 50 -5.65 -9.64 8.62
N TYR A 51 -4.95 -9.97 7.53
CA TYR A 51 -5.19 -9.33 6.22
C TYR A 51 -6.55 -9.72 5.63
N ARG A 52 -6.98 -10.99 5.78
CA ARG A 52 -8.32 -11.40 5.34
C ARG A 52 -9.43 -10.78 6.17
N GLN A 53 -9.25 -10.62 7.50
CA GLN A 53 -10.21 -9.92 8.34
C GLN A 53 -10.34 -8.43 8.00
N MET A 54 -9.24 -7.76 7.71
CA MET A 54 -9.25 -6.37 7.22
C MET A 54 -10.00 -6.25 5.89
N GLY A 55 -9.75 -7.16 4.95
CA GLY A 55 -10.46 -7.22 3.67
C GLY A 55 -11.96 -7.46 3.84
N ALA A 56 -12.35 -8.38 4.71
CA ALA A 56 -13.74 -8.68 5.03
C ALA A 56 -14.45 -7.49 5.69
N SER A 57 -13.80 -6.85 6.68
CA SER A 57 -14.34 -5.65 7.33
C SER A 57 -14.53 -4.51 6.32
N TYR A 58 -13.56 -4.30 5.41
CA TYR A 58 -13.71 -3.34 4.34
C TYR A 58 -14.93 -3.66 3.44
N LEU A 59 -15.12 -4.93 3.07
CA LEU A 59 -16.26 -5.35 2.25
C LEU A 59 -17.60 -5.07 2.95
N CYS A 60 -17.71 -5.32 4.25
CA CYS A 60 -18.88 -4.96 5.06
C CYS A 60 -19.17 -3.45 5.06
N ILE A 61 -18.12 -2.63 5.21
CA ILE A 61 -18.24 -1.16 5.19
C ILE A 61 -18.61 -0.67 3.79
N ALA A 62 -17.97 -1.22 2.74
CA ALA A 62 -18.24 -0.89 1.35
C ALA A 62 -19.72 -1.16 0.99
N SER A 63 -20.27 -2.29 1.43
CA SER A 63 -21.68 -2.63 1.26
C SER A 63 -22.61 -1.58 1.91
N LYS A 64 -22.33 -1.18 3.14
CA LYS A 64 -23.09 -0.14 3.84
C LYS A 64 -22.99 1.24 3.17
N ALA A 65 -21.90 1.50 2.45
CA ALA A 65 -21.68 2.71 1.67
C ALA A 65 -22.21 2.59 0.22
N GLU A 66 -23.02 1.55 -0.06
CA GLU A 66 -23.63 1.30 -1.38
C GLU A 66 -22.60 1.15 -2.52
N ILE A 67 -21.37 0.73 -2.19
CA ILE A 67 -20.37 0.39 -3.18
C ILE A 67 -20.71 -0.98 -3.77
N ASP A 68 -20.69 -1.08 -5.10
CA ASP A 68 -20.90 -2.35 -5.81
C ASP A 68 -20.02 -3.46 -5.24
N PHE A 69 -20.62 -4.64 -5.02
CA PHE A 69 -19.94 -5.78 -4.38
C PHE A 69 -18.67 -6.20 -5.12
N ASN A 70 -18.73 -6.34 -6.45
CA ASN A 70 -17.57 -6.77 -7.22
C ASN A 70 -16.44 -5.75 -7.17
N LYS A 71 -16.78 -4.46 -7.17
CA LYS A 71 -15.82 -3.37 -7.00
C LYS A 71 -15.18 -3.41 -5.61
N GLY A 72 -15.98 -3.54 -4.57
CA GLY A 72 -15.50 -3.65 -3.19
C GLY A 72 -14.60 -4.87 -2.99
N LEU A 73 -15.03 -6.03 -3.48
CA LEU A 73 -14.26 -7.27 -3.42
C LEU A 73 -12.95 -7.17 -4.21
N GLY A 74 -12.98 -6.57 -5.40
CA GLY A 74 -11.79 -6.34 -6.21
C GLY A 74 -10.75 -5.50 -5.49
N ILE A 75 -11.16 -4.42 -4.83
CA ILE A 75 -10.26 -3.56 -4.03
C ILE A 75 -9.68 -4.33 -2.84
N ALA A 76 -10.52 -5.05 -2.09
CA ALA A 76 -10.08 -5.83 -0.93
C ALA A 76 -9.06 -6.92 -1.32
N SER A 77 -9.33 -7.64 -2.41
CA SER A 77 -8.47 -8.72 -2.92
C SER A 77 -7.13 -8.19 -3.46
N ALA A 78 -7.16 -7.06 -4.18
CA ALA A 78 -5.93 -6.40 -4.64
C ALA A 78 -5.09 -5.89 -3.46
N THR A 79 -5.73 -5.35 -2.43
CA THR A 79 -5.06 -4.88 -1.22
C THR A 79 -4.41 -6.05 -0.48
N PHE A 80 -5.11 -7.17 -0.31
CA PHE A 80 -4.57 -8.40 0.28
C PHE A 80 -3.31 -8.86 -0.45
N ALA A 81 -3.36 -8.99 -1.79
CA ALA A 81 -2.22 -9.40 -2.60
C ALA A 81 -1.04 -8.43 -2.47
N ASN A 82 -1.30 -7.12 -2.55
CA ASN A 82 -0.28 -6.08 -2.47
C ASN A 82 0.41 -6.02 -1.10
N VAL A 83 -0.32 -6.26 -0.01
CA VAL A 83 0.26 -6.30 1.33
C VAL A 83 1.21 -7.50 1.47
N ILE A 84 0.82 -8.68 0.98
CA ILE A 84 1.68 -9.86 1.04
C ILE A 84 2.91 -9.68 0.16
N ILE A 85 2.79 -9.11 -1.03
CA ILE A 85 3.94 -8.80 -1.89
C ILE A 85 4.85 -7.76 -1.23
N GLY A 86 4.29 -6.66 -0.75
CA GLY A 86 5.06 -5.53 -0.24
C GLY A 86 5.74 -5.80 1.11
N LYS A 87 5.10 -6.54 2.00
CA LYS A 87 5.62 -6.84 3.34
C LYS A 87 6.38 -8.16 3.42
N HIS A 88 5.97 -9.15 2.63
CA HIS A 88 6.44 -10.53 2.74
C HIS A 88 7.06 -11.07 1.45
N GLY A 89 7.27 -10.21 0.45
CA GLY A 89 7.87 -10.61 -0.82
C GLY A 89 7.03 -11.59 -1.64
N GLY A 90 5.76 -11.77 -1.33
CA GLY A 90 4.88 -12.76 -1.94
C GLY A 90 5.03 -14.17 -1.36
N VAL A 91 5.78 -14.34 -0.26
CA VAL A 91 6.04 -15.65 0.35
C VAL A 91 5.11 -15.88 1.54
N ILE A 92 4.48 -17.07 1.57
CA ILE A 92 3.64 -17.55 2.68
C ILE A 92 4.36 -18.71 3.36
N LYS A 93 4.51 -18.63 4.69
CA LYS A 93 5.31 -19.58 5.47
C LYS A 93 4.80 -21.02 5.34
N GLU A 94 3.49 -21.21 5.38
CA GLU A 94 2.84 -22.52 5.33
C GLU A 94 2.90 -23.19 3.95
N LEU A 95 3.16 -22.43 2.90
CA LEU A 95 3.36 -22.92 1.53
C LEU A 95 4.83 -23.16 1.17
N GLY A 96 5.72 -23.14 2.18
CA GLY A 96 7.16 -23.24 1.99
C GLY A 96 7.76 -21.95 1.46
N ASN A 97 8.87 -22.08 0.71
CA ASN A 97 9.58 -20.91 0.19
C ASN A 97 9.14 -20.48 -1.22
N GLU A 98 8.00 -20.97 -1.68
CA GLU A 98 7.48 -20.58 -3.00
C GLU A 98 7.01 -19.14 -2.96
N LYS A 99 7.48 -18.34 -3.92
CA LYS A 99 7.00 -16.97 -4.12
C LYS A 99 5.75 -17.01 -5.00
N LEU A 100 4.64 -16.52 -4.44
CA LEU A 100 3.40 -16.41 -5.16
C LEU A 100 3.34 -15.09 -5.94
N ASP A 101 2.80 -15.15 -7.15
CA ASP A 101 2.53 -13.97 -7.96
C ASP A 101 1.25 -13.24 -7.51
N GLN A 102 1.07 -12.02 -8.02
CA GLN A 102 -0.07 -11.17 -7.69
C GLN A 102 -1.42 -11.82 -8.03
N LYS A 103 -1.51 -12.54 -9.14
CA LYS A 103 -2.76 -13.17 -9.59
C LYS A 103 -3.18 -14.30 -8.65
N ARG A 104 -2.23 -15.16 -8.26
CA ARG A 104 -2.49 -16.25 -7.30
C ARG A 104 -2.90 -15.71 -5.94
N LEU A 105 -2.20 -14.68 -5.45
CA LEU A 105 -2.54 -14.02 -4.18
C LEU A 105 -3.90 -13.32 -4.25
N TYR A 106 -4.20 -12.64 -5.34
CA TYR A 106 -5.50 -12.00 -5.56
C TYR A 106 -6.64 -13.02 -5.51
N ASN A 107 -6.54 -14.09 -6.29
CA ASN A 107 -7.57 -15.14 -6.35
C ASN A 107 -7.76 -15.81 -4.98
N SER A 108 -6.66 -16.17 -4.30
CA SER A 108 -6.72 -16.73 -2.96
C SER A 108 -7.36 -15.77 -1.96
N GLY A 109 -6.98 -14.49 -2.00
CA GLY A 109 -7.54 -13.43 -1.17
C GLY A 109 -9.04 -13.27 -1.37
N THR A 110 -9.51 -13.32 -2.61
CA THR A 110 -10.94 -13.24 -2.95
C THR A 110 -11.76 -14.27 -2.17
N PHE A 111 -11.38 -15.53 -2.23
CA PHE A 111 -12.09 -16.61 -1.51
C PHE A 111 -12.02 -16.46 0.00
N GLN A 112 -10.86 -16.13 0.54
CA GLN A 112 -10.64 -15.98 1.97
C GLN A 112 -11.41 -14.78 2.55
N ILE A 113 -11.47 -13.66 1.82
CA ILE A 113 -12.19 -12.44 2.22
C ILE A 113 -13.70 -12.69 2.21
N VAL A 114 -14.24 -13.30 1.14
CA VAL A 114 -15.67 -13.65 1.09
C VAL A 114 -16.03 -14.62 2.21
N GLY A 115 -15.24 -15.67 2.43
CA GLY A 115 -15.46 -16.60 3.53
C GLY A 115 -15.45 -15.93 4.90
N SER A 116 -14.55 -14.96 5.12
CA SER A 116 -14.51 -14.19 6.37
C SER A 116 -15.71 -13.23 6.48
N ALA A 117 -16.10 -12.58 5.39
CA ALA A 117 -17.22 -11.64 5.36
C ALA A 117 -18.57 -12.34 5.61
N LEU A 118 -18.74 -13.57 5.13
CA LEU A 118 -19.93 -14.40 5.43
C LEU A 118 -20.12 -14.64 6.94
N ASN A 119 -19.03 -14.66 7.72
CA ASN A 119 -19.10 -14.81 9.18
C ASN A 119 -19.33 -13.48 9.90
N ILE A 120 -18.96 -12.34 9.30
CA ILE A 120 -19.03 -11.01 9.95
C ILE A 120 -20.30 -10.26 9.54
N CYS A 121 -20.64 -10.27 8.25
CA CYS A 121 -21.74 -9.52 7.66
C CYS A 121 -22.36 -10.28 6.48
N PRO A 122 -23.03 -11.42 6.74
CA PRO A 122 -23.59 -12.27 5.68
C PRO A 122 -24.57 -11.50 4.78
N GLU A 123 -25.28 -10.52 5.31
CA GLU A 123 -26.20 -9.67 4.58
C GLU A 123 -25.52 -8.79 3.50
N SER A 124 -24.21 -8.61 3.59
CA SER A 124 -23.42 -7.83 2.62
C SER A 124 -22.98 -8.66 1.42
N ILE A 125 -23.20 -9.96 1.44
CA ILE A 125 -22.77 -10.87 0.38
C ILE A 125 -23.98 -11.21 -0.50
N PRO A 126 -23.93 -10.99 -1.82
CA PRO A 126 -25.01 -11.36 -2.72
C PRO A 126 -25.30 -12.86 -2.69
N SER A 127 -26.57 -13.21 -2.72
CA SER A 127 -27.06 -14.60 -2.85
C SER A 127 -26.83 -15.16 -4.24
#